data_a3781f1fb5e07046773d9995cfc2fe86
#
_entry.id   a3781f1fb5e07046773d9995cfc2fe86
#
_cell.length_a   1.000
_cell.length_b   1.000
_cell.length_c   1.000
_cell.angle_alpha   90.00
_cell.angle_beta   90.00
_cell.angle_gamma   90.00
#
_symmetry.space_group_name_H-M   'P 1'
#
loop_
_entity.id
_entity.type
_entity.pdbx_description
1 polymer ?
#
loop_
_entity_poly.entity_id
_entity_poly.type
_entity_poly.pdbx_seq_one_letter_code
_entity_poly.pdbx_strand_id
1 'polypeptide(L)'
;DNAPDFHLLDINLKPVKLSDSNDRVRLISTVPSLDTEVCALQTERFDKEIKKVGKDIEFLTVSMDLPFAQKRWIEEWELEDIITLSDFNDANFGMNYGLLLKEIRLLARAALIVDKENKIADFQIVSELSDEPNYAHSLNILRELT
;
A
#
# COMPACT_ATOMS: atom_id res chain seq x y z
N ASP A 1 -10.21 -13.67 7.08
CA ASP A 1 -9.20 -14.42 6.35
C ASP A 1 -7.79 -13.96 6.72
N ASN A 2 -6.85 -14.89 6.72
CA ASN A 2 -5.47 -14.57 7.00
C ASN A 2 -4.85 -13.79 5.83
N ALA A 3 -4.06 -12.78 6.16
CA ALA A 3 -3.30 -12.05 5.15
C ALA A 3 -2.07 -12.87 4.75
N PRO A 4 -1.89 -13.18 3.46
CA PRO A 4 -0.67 -13.87 3.02
C PRO A 4 0.58 -13.03 3.33
N ASP A 5 1.66 -13.69 3.73
CA ASP A 5 2.92 -12.98 3.87
C ASP A 5 3.45 -12.59 2.48
N PHE A 6 4.32 -11.62 2.43
CA PHE A 6 4.93 -11.15 1.19
C PHE A 6 6.37 -10.76 1.46
N HIS A 7 7.14 -10.63 0.41
CA HIS A 7 8.47 -10.02 0.45
C HIS A 7 8.54 -9.02 -0.70
N LEU A 8 8.72 -7.77 -0.32
CA LEU A 8 8.77 -6.63 -1.24
C LEU A 8 10.11 -5.92 -1.03
N LEU A 9 10.49 -5.07 -1.97
CA LEU A 9 11.73 -4.32 -1.86
C LEU A 9 11.45 -2.86 -1.53
N ASP A 10 12.16 -2.31 -0.54
CA ASP A 10 12.07 -0.89 -0.22
C ASP A 10 12.94 -0.06 -1.18
N ILE A 11 12.99 1.25 -0.95
CA ILE A 11 13.76 2.15 -1.84
C ILE A 11 15.27 1.93 -1.76
N ASN A 12 15.74 1.15 -0.80
CA ASN A 12 17.15 0.78 -0.66
C ASN A 12 17.41 -0.65 -1.12
N LEU A 13 16.46 -1.27 -1.80
CA LEU A 13 16.52 -2.65 -2.30
C LEU A 13 16.60 -3.69 -1.18
N LYS A 14 16.13 -3.34 0.01
CA LYS A 14 16.07 -4.28 1.14
C LYS A 14 14.72 -4.97 1.18
N PRO A 15 14.68 -6.28 1.49
CA PRO A 15 13.41 -6.99 1.59
C PRO A 15 12.62 -6.56 2.82
N VAL A 16 11.31 -6.39 2.61
CA VAL A 16 10.35 -6.07 3.67
C VAL A 16 9.22 -7.09 3.59
N LYS A 17 8.88 -7.68 4.72
CA LYS A 17 7.83 -8.69 4.83
C LYS A 17 6.68 -8.17 5.67
N LEU A 18 5.47 -8.70 5.45
CA LEU A 18 4.33 -8.39 6.31
C LEU A 18 4.66 -8.75 7.78
N SER A 19 5.33 -9.87 7.99
CA SER A 19 5.70 -10.34 9.32
C SER A 19 6.69 -9.43 10.04
N ASP A 20 7.33 -8.49 9.35
CA ASP A 20 8.24 -7.52 9.98
C ASP A 20 7.49 -6.52 10.87
N SER A 21 6.19 -6.38 10.69
CA SER A 21 5.36 -5.43 11.45
C SER A 21 4.23 -6.12 12.21
N ASN A 22 4.48 -7.32 12.72
CA ASN A 22 3.54 -8.00 13.57
C ASN A 22 3.16 -7.13 14.78
N ASP A 23 1.95 -7.28 15.28
CA ASP A 23 1.38 -6.51 16.39
C ASP A 23 1.05 -5.04 16.04
N ARG A 24 1.11 -4.68 14.77
CA ARG A 24 0.67 -3.36 14.30
C ARG A 24 -0.48 -3.49 13.32
N VAL A 25 -1.37 -2.49 13.32
CA VAL A 25 -2.38 -2.36 12.28
C VAL A 25 -1.70 -1.78 11.04
N ARG A 26 -1.93 -2.38 9.87
CA ARG A 26 -1.32 -1.95 8.61
C ARG A 26 -2.41 -1.51 7.64
N LEU A 27 -2.20 -0.36 7.01
CA LEU A 27 -2.92 0.03 5.81
C LEU A 27 -2.00 -0.17 4.63
N ILE A 28 -2.42 -1.01 3.69
CA ILE A 28 -1.68 -1.29 2.47
C ILE A 28 -2.45 -0.68 1.31
N SER A 29 -1.86 0.34 0.69
CA SER A 29 -2.43 1.01 -0.47
C SER A 29 -1.69 0.52 -1.71
N THR A 30 -2.43 -0.04 -2.67
CA THR A 30 -1.83 -0.48 -3.93
C THR A 30 -2.23 0.49 -5.04
N VAL A 31 -1.28 0.78 -5.89
CA VAL A 31 -1.50 1.69 -7.02
C VAL A 31 -0.86 1.11 -8.27
N PRO A 32 -1.43 1.37 -9.46
CA PRO A 32 -0.80 0.96 -10.72
C PRO A 32 0.59 1.57 -10.92
N SER A 33 0.76 2.85 -10.63
CA SER A 33 2.06 3.52 -10.66
C SER A 33 1.98 4.85 -9.94
N LEU A 34 3.01 5.17 -9.17
CA LEU A 34 3.14 6.49 -8.53
C LEU A 34 3.34 7.61 -9.56
N ASP A 35 3.70 7.25 -10.78
CA ASP A 35 3.91 8.21 -11.87
C ASP A 35 2.59 8.60 -12.57
N THR A 36 1.46 8.43 -11.90
CA THR A 36 0.15 8.88 -12.37
C THR A 36 -0.48 9.79 -11.33
N GLU A 37 -1.31 10.74 -11.79
CA GLU A 37 -1.90 11.74 -10.91
C GLU A 37 -2.79 11.13 -9.81
N VAL A 38 -3.69 10.23 -10.19
CA VAL A 38 -4.63 9.62 -9.21
C VAL A 38 -3.88 8.80 -8.17
N CYS A 39 -2.86 8.07 -8.58
CA CYS A 39 -2.05 7.27 -7.66
C CYS A 39 -1.28 8.13 -6.66
N ALA A 40 -0.72 9.24 -7.14
CA ALA A 40 -0.03 10.19 -6.29
C ALA A 40 -0.99 10.84 -5.30
N LEU A 41 -2.18 11.23 -5.75
CA LEU A 41 -3.22 11.80 -4.87
C LEU A 41 -3.68 10.80 -3.81
N GLN A 42 -3.87 9.54 -4.19
CA GLN A 42 -4.26 8.49 -3.25
C GLN A 42 -3.22 8.36 -2.13
N THR A 43 -1.96 8.30 -2.50
CA THR A 43 -0.87 8.12 -1.54
C THR A 43 -0.75 9.31 -0.60
N GLU A 44 -0.79 10.53 -1.15
CA GLU A 44 -0.74 11.75 -0.36
C GLU A 44 -1.93 11.86 0.58
N ARG A 45 -3.13 11.55 0.08
CA ARG A 45 -4.36 11.63 0.88
C ARG A 45 -4.34 10.66 2.06
N PHE A 46 -3.97 9.40 1.82
CA PHE A 46 -3.87 8.43 2.90
C PHE A 46 -2.80 8.83 3.93
N ASP A 47 -1.64 9.27 3.46
CA ASP A 47 -0.58 9.71 4.37
C ASP A 47 -1.06 10.81 5.31
N LYS A 48 -1.70 11.82 4.75
CA LYS A 48 -2.21 12.95 5.52
C LYS A 48 -3.28 12.53 6.54
N GLU A 49 -4.23 11.71 6.10
CA GLU A 49 -5.35 11.30 6.95
C GLU A 49 -4.95 10.31 8.04
N ILE A 50 -4.00 9.41 7.75
CA ILE A 50 -3.52 8.44 8.73
C ILE A 50 -2.85 9.12 9.91
N LYS A 51 -2.11 10.18 9.67
CA LYS A 51 -1.45 10.95 10.73
C LYS A 51 -2.44 11.50 11.74
N LYS A 52 -3.69 11.70 11.34
CA LYS A 52 -4.76 12.17 12.22
C LYS A 52 -5.37 11.05 13.05
N VAL A 53 -5.29 9.80 12.58
CA VAL A 53 -5.88 8.65 13.27
C VAL A 53 -4.98 8.16 14.42
N GLY A 54 -3.69 8.02 14.17
CA GLY A 54 -2.77 7.57 15.21
C GLY A 54 -1.40 7.21 14.66
N LYS A 55 -0.45 6.99 15.59
CA LYS A 55 0.94 6.69 15.25
C LYS A 55 1.24 5.20 15.15
N ASP A 56 0.30 4.35 15.61
CA ASP A 56 0.52 2.92 15.66
C ASP A 56 0.14 2.21 14.37
N ILE A 57 -0.28 2.96 13.36
CA ILE A 57 -0.64 2.42 12.07
C ILE A 57 0.57 2.48 11.15
N GLU A 58 0.92 1.34 10.56
CA GLU A 58 1.93 1.30 9.52
C GLU A 58 1.26 1.47 8.16
N PHE A 59 1.68 2.47 7.41
CA PHE A 59 1.16 2.76 6.09
C PHE A 59 2.18 2.32 5.03
N LEU A 60 1.75 1.38 4.18
CA LEU A 60 2.58 0.84 3.11
C LEU A 60 1.94 1.13 1.76
N THR A 61 2.70 1.71 0.85
CA THR A 61 2.25 1.93 -0.53
C THR A 61 3.00 0.96 -1.43
N VAL A 62 2.27 0.15 -2.19
CA VAL A 62 2.84 -0.90 -3.03
C VAL A 62 2.52 -0.65 -4.50
N SER A 63 3.52 -0.76 -5.35
CA SER A 63 3.36 -0.68 -6.81
C SER A 63 4.38 -1.56 -7.50
N MET A 64 4.25 -1.69 -8.81
CA MET A 64 5.26 -2.38 -9.65
C MET A 64 6.37 -1.45 -10.09
N ASP A 65 6.32 -0.16 -9.71
CA ASP A 65 7.40 0.77 -10.00
C ASP A 65 8.72 0.26 -9.44
N LEU A 66 9.81 0.54 -10.13
CA LEU A 66 11.13 0.21 -9.61
C LEU A 66 11.42 1.02 -8.35
N PRO A 67 12.17 0.45 -7.40
CA PRO A 67 12.53 1.19 -6.18
C PRO A 67 13.19 2.55 -6.44
N PHE A 68 13.96 2.65 -7.52
CA PHE A 68 14.60 3.92 -7.92
C PHE A 68 13.57 4.98 -8.29
N ALA A 69 12.52 4.58 -9.00
CA ALA A 69 11.43 5.49 -9.37
C ALA A 69 10.61 5.91 -8.15
N GLN A 70 10.37 4.98 -7.24
CA GLN A 70 9.66 5.25 -5.98
C GLN A 70 10.45 6.25 -5.13
N LYS A 71 11.77 6.09 -5.05
CA LYS A 71 12.63 7.01 -4.32
C LYS A 71 12.56 8.42 -4.89
N ARG A 72 12.64 8.54 -6.20
CA ARG A 72 12.53 9.84 -6.88
C ARG A 72 11.18 10.50 -6.62
N TRP A 73 10.11 9.72 -6.65
CA TRP A 73 8.76 10.21 -6.38
C TRP A 73 8.64 10.77 -4.96
N ILE A 74 9.16 10.05 -3.96
CA ILE A 74 9.16 10.47 -2.56
C ILE A 74 9.89 11.82 -2.42
N GLU A 75 11.04 11.97 -3.06
CA GLU A 75 11.81 13.20 -3.02
C GLU A 75 11.09 14.36 -3.66
N GLU A 76 10.45 14.15 -4.82
CA GLU A 76 9.71 15.19 -5.53
C GLU A 76 8.49 15.69 -4.76
N TRP A 77 7.79 14.79 -4.08
CA TRP A 77 6.59 15.12 -3.31
C TRP A 77 6.90 15.47 -1.86
N GLU A 78 8.16 15.42 -1.47
CA GLU A 78 8.63 15.75 -0.11
C GLU A 78 7.89 14.95 0.98
N LEU A 79 7.67 13.66 0.74
CA LEU A 79 6.95 12.75 1.63
C LEU A 79 7.94 11.80 2.32
N GLU A 80 8.80 12.34 3.16
CA GLU A 80 9.92 11.61 3.77
C GLU A 80 9.50 10.43 4.67
N ASP A 81 8.31 10.50 5.25
CA ASP A 81 7.83 9.48 6.19
C ASP A 81 7.07 8.34 5.50
N ILE A 82 6.94 8.38 4.19
CA ILE A 82 6.21 7.37 3.45
C ILE A 82 7.09 6.14 3.19
N ILE A 83 6.49 4.97 3.37
CA ILE A 83 7.12 3.70 3.02
C ILE A 83 6.53 3.23 1.71
N THR A 84 7.32 3.21 0.64
CA THR A 84 6.95 2.63 -0.63
C THR A 84 7.66 1.31 -0.81
N LEU A 85 6.94 0.31 -1.32
CA LEU A 85 7.46 -1.03 -1.54
C LEU A 85 7.20 -1.44 -2.98
N SER A 86 8.17 -2.10 -3.57
CA SER A 86 8.10 -2.51 -4.98
C SER A 86 7.92 -4.01 -5.12
N ASP A 87 6.96 -4.40 -5.94
CA ASP A 87 6.66 -5.79 -6.26
C ASP A 87 7.22 -6.19 -7.62
N PHE A 88 8.15 -5.39 -8.18
CA PHE A 88 8.63 -5.58 -9.55
C PHE A 88 9.36 -6.89 -9.78
N ASN A 89 10.00 -7.42 -8.76
CA ASN A 89 10.93 -8.54 -8.89
C ASN A 89 10.23 -9.83 -9.32
N ASP A 90 9.25 -10.29 -8.54
CA ASP A 90 8.55 -11.55 -8.83
C ASP A 90 7.04 -11.45 -8.70
N ALA A 91 6.52 -10.26 -8.40
CA ALA A 91 5.08 -10.00 -8.26
C ALA A 91 4.41 -10.90 -7.21
N ASN A 92 5.14 -11.32 -6.17
CA ASN A 92 4.58 -12.23 -5.16
C ASN A 92 3.40 -11.61 -4.41
N PHE A 93 3.45 -10.33 -4.11
CA PHE A 93 2.34 -9.62 -3.46
C PHE A 93 1.11 -9.59 -4.38
N GLY A 94 1.30 -9.13 -5.62
CA GLY A 94 0.19 -9.03 -6.57
C GLY A 94 -0.46 -10.38 -6.85
N MET A 95 0.33 -11.42 -6.96
CA MET A 95 -0.18 -12.76 -7.19
C MET A 95 -0.91 -13.32 -5.98
N ASN A 96 -0.33 -13.18 -4.80
CA ASN A 96 -0.90 -13.75 -3.57
C ASN A 96 -2.17 -13.03 -3.11
N TYR A 97 -2.30 -11.74 -3.42
CA TYR A 97 -3.47 -10.96 -3.05
C TYR A 97 -4.48 -10.81 -4.20
N GLY A 98 -4.19 -11.40 -5.36
CA GLY A 98 -5.07 -11.33 -6.53
C GLY A 98 -5.17 -9.94 -7.14
N LEU A 99 -4.14 -9.13 -7.02
CA LEU A 99 -4.14 -7.74 -7.48
C LEU A 99 -3.29 -7.51 -8.74
N LEU A 100 -2.59 -8.54 -9.22
CA LEU A 100 -1.74 -8.40 -10.40
C LEU A 100 -2.59 -8.41 -11.68
N LEU A 101 -2.48 -7.35 -12.47
CA LEU A 101 -3.03 -7.26 -13.81
C LEU A 101 -1.99 -7.88 -14.75
N LYS A 102 -2.15 -9.17 -15.06
CA LYS A 102 -1.11 -9.98 -15.71
C LYS A 102 -0.64 -9.45 -17.06
N GLU A 103 -1.57 -8.95 -17.85
CA GLU A 103 -1.27 -8.52 -19.22
C GLU A 103 -0.35 -7.31 -19.28
N ILE A 104 -0.44 -6.43 -18.30
CA ILE A 104 0.33 -5.20 -18.27
C ILE A 104 1.30 -5.13 -17.09
N ARG A 105 1.31 -6.14 -16.23
CA ARG A 105 2.23 -6.24 -15.09
C ARG A 105 2.14 -5.04 -14.14
N LEU A 106 0.93 -4.58 -13.87
CA LEU A 106 0.65 -3.53 -12.90
C LEU A 106 -0.25 -4.07 -11.80
N LEU A 107 -0.26 -3.42 -10.65
CA LEU A 107 -1.19 -3.76 -9.58
C LEU A 107 -2.51 -3.00 -9.75
N ALA A 108 -3.61 -3.67 -9.47
CA ALA A 108 -4.91 -3.00 -9.40
C ALA A 108 -4.90 -2.01 -8.23
N ARG A 109 -5.68 -0.95 -8.33
CA ARG A 109 -5.83 0.03 -7.25
C ARG A 109 -6.66 -0.57 -6.13
N ALA A 110 -6.13 -0.57 -4.92
CA ALA A 110 -6.81 -1.16 -3.78
C ALA A 110 -6.37 -0.52 -2.47
N ALA A 111 -7.16 -0.72 -1.43
CA ALA A 111 -6.80 -0.36 -0.07
C ALA A 111 -7.16 -1.53 0.83
N LEU A 112 -6.16 -2.08 1.52
CA LEU A 112 -6.33 -3.21 2.41
C LEU A 112 -5.98 -2.80 3.83
N ILE A 113 -6.68 -3.37 4.79
CA ILE A 113 -6.34 -3.19 6.20
C ILE A 113 -6.07 -4.57 6.78
N VAL A 114 -4.89 -4.73 7.38
CA VAL A 114 -4.47 -5.95 8.04
C VAL A 114 -4.35 -5.66 9.54
N ASP A 115 -5.02 -6.44 10.36
CA ASP A 115 -5.02 -6.22 11.80
C ASP A 115 -3.76 -6.76 12.47
N LYS A 116 -3.70 -6.61 13.79
CA LYS A 116 -2.53 -7.01 14.58
C LYS A 116 -2.28 -8.53 14.57
N GLU A 117 -3.31 -9.30 14.27
CA GLU A 117 -3.23 -10.77 14.19
C GLU A 117 -3.00 -11.27 12.77
N ASN A 118 -2.61 -10.37 11.85
CA ASN A 118 -2.34 -10.68 10.44
C ASN A 118 -3.58 -11.20 9.69
N LYS A 119 -4.74 -10.68 10.05
CA LYS A 119 -5.98 -10.98 9.35
C LYS A 119 -6.42 -9.76 8.53
N ILE A 120 -7.02 -10.03 7.38
CA ILE A 120 -7.56 -8.97 6.53
C ILE A 120 -8.85 -8.45 7.17
N ALA A 121 -8.79 -7.21 7.67
CA ALA A 121 -9.95 -6.56 8.27
C ALA A 121 -10.82 -5.87 7.23
N ASP A 122 -10.24 -5.41 6.13
CA ASP A 122 -10.96 -4.79 5.02
C ASP A 122 -10.17 -4.94 3.73
N PHE A 123 -10.89 -5.04 2.62
CA PHE A 123 -10.28 -5.18 1.29
C PHE A 123 -11.15 -4.45 0.29
N GLN A 124 -10.67 -3.31 -0.18
CA GLN A 124 -11.39 -2.47 -1.12
C GLN A 124 -10.63 -2.41 -2.45
N ILE A 125 -11.24 -2.93 -3.52
CA ILE A 125 -10.68 -2.85 -4.87
C ILE A 125 -11.43 -1.77 -5.62
N VAL A 126 -10.69 -0.87 -6.29
CA VAL A 126 -11.28 0.18 -7.12
C VAL A 126 -11.27 -0.29 -8.58
N SER A 127 -12.45 -0.46 -9.15
CA SER A 127 -12.59 -1.07 -10.48
C SER A 127 -12.16 -0.17 -11.63
N GLU A 128 -12.22 1.15 -11.46
CA GLU A 128 -11.84 2.10 -12.49
C GLU A 128 -10.49 2.76 -12.16
N LEU A 129 -9.57 2.79 -13.12
CA LEU A 129 -8.22 3.33 -12.89
C LEU A 129 -8.21 4.81 -12.50
N SER A 130 -9.21 5.57 -12.93
CA SER A 130 -9.32 6.99 -12.62
C SER A 130 -10.02 7.29 -11.30
N ASP A 131 -10.62 6.28 -10.64
CA ASP A 131 -11.33 6.48 -9.40
C ASP A 131 -10.40 6.33 -8.19
N GLU A 132 -10.75 7.02 -7.12
CA GLU A 132 -10.05 6.93 -5.84
C GLU A 132 -10.78 5.94 -4.93
N PRO A 133 -10.06 5.35 -3.95
CA PRO A 133 -10.71 4.52 -2.95
C PRO A 133 -11.61 5.34 -2.03
N ASN A 134 -12.48 4.65 -1.30
CA ASN A 134 -13.31 5.30 -0.27
C ASN A 134 -12.48 5.49 1.00
N TYR A 135 -11.88 6.66 1.13
CA TYR A 135 -10.99 6.99 2.26
C TYR A 135 -11.72 6.94 3.60
N ALA A 136 -12.93 7.48 3.66
CA ALA A 136 -13.71 7.53 4.90
C ALA A 136 -13.98 6.12 5.45
N HIS A 137 -14.28 5.17 4.58
CA HIS A 137 -14.50 3.78 4.96
C HIS A 137 -13.25 3.17 5.60
N SER A 138 -12.10 3.33 4.94
CA SER A 138 -10.83 2.82 5.46
C SER A 138 -10.46 3.45 6.79
N LEU A 139 -10.61 4.77 6.90
CA LEU A 139 -10.29 5.50 8.12
C LEU A 139 -11.16 5.08 9.29
N ASN A 140 -12.45 4.82 9.05
CA ASN A 140 -13.35 4.36 10.11
C ASN A 140 -12.92 2.99 10.65
N ILE A 141 -12.53 2.07 9.76
CA ILE A 141 -12.04 0.75 10.18
C ILE A 141 -10.72 0.87 10.95
N LEU A 142 -9.82 1.73 10.51
CA LEU A 142 -8.57 1.97 11.21
C LEU A 142 -8.80 2.48 12.62
N ARG A 143 -9.77 3.39 12.79
CA ARG A 143 -10.13 3.91 14.12
C ARG A 143 -10.67 2.84 15.03
N GLU A 144 -11.45 1.91 14.49
CA GLU A 144 -12.00 0.80 15.27
C GLU A 144 -10.91 -0.18 15.75
N LEU A 145 -9.83 -0.32 14.97
CA LEU A 145 -8.73 -1.25 15.28
C LEU A 145 -7.66 -0.62 16.17
N THR A 146 -7.69 0.66 16.34
CA THR A 146 -6.73 1.41 17.18
C THR A 146 -7.47 2.13 18.31
#